data_dca943211a1d73b7c3cd5d34f4a6afaf
#
_entry.id   dca943211a1d73b7c3cd5d34f4a6afaf
#
_cell.length_a   1.000
_cell.length_b   1.000
_cell.length_c   1.000
_cell.angle_alpha   90.00
_cell.angle_beta   90.00
_cell.angle_gamma   90.00
#
_symmetry.space_group_name_H-M   'P 1'
#
loop_
_entity.id
_entity.type
_entity.pdbx_description
1 polymer ?
#
loop_
_entity_poly.entity_id
_entity_poly.type
_entity_poly.pdbx_seq_one_letter_code
_entity_poly.pdbx_strand_id
1 'polypeptide(L)'
;MPRTPHLQKRGSLYYFRRRVPAHVRSQIGITEWVDSLGTSDLALARRKARARSTETDRLIAAAELAQPLPTLGEHDARRIAQEWLVQQVALDERGRRLEGTLHFRNQSDHVQENKEAYSVAYARGRVAQTNELAHKLLDERGMGGVTEDSARLLSWELLGARVKLLEIIEQRNLGHWVITPPLGLPELAAPLAPDVRDQALATTRTVHELIRDYAANQTAAHGLAWVEKRYGHIFRALEETLGPRTRLSDITRPKGREVVQFIRQIPLHAGKRFPGLTLTQAVVAGAKTAAPTLSETTVSTYVSNLSAMMNWAVREGWVLSNPIERLGRRAGPAVRRRPFTAAELQTVFAPLEVSKDAAPWKFWIPALGHYTGARAGELCQLQRGDVVVDGSNLSLRISVFDSSGRRVEWKNLKTDASERVIPLHPDIVAAGFLEFAKGDPNQRLFPSLPKGPNGGFSHTLSRWFARHLTAQNLSDPSLVFHSFRHGFKDACLRGGASDSTVRALGGWGLIDVADHYGTAHLSNVLSEAIENLDYDGFSIS
;
A
#
# COMPACT_ATOMS: atom_id res chain seq x y z
N MET A 1 -60.19 13.20 -45.24
CA MET A 1 -58.96 13.17 -46.05
C MET A 1 -57.90 12.31 -45.34
N PRO A 2 -57.19 11.43 -46.03
CA PRO A 2 -56.17 10.57 -45.38
C PRO A 2 -55.04 11.43 -44.79
N ARG A 3 -54.69 11.16 -43.53
CA ARG A 3 -53.56 11.80 -42.82
C ARG A 3 -52.25 11.42 -43.53
N THR A 4 -51.47 12.41 -43.92
CA THR A 4 -50.10 12.15 -44.45
C THR A 4 -49.22 11.66 -43.29
N PRO A 5 -48.65 10.44 -43.34
CA PRO A 5 -47.80 9.93 -42.29
C PRO A 5 -46.56 10.82 -42.07
N HIS A 6 -46.12 10.93 -40.82
CA HIS A 6 -44.94 11.68 -40.43
C HIS A 6 -44.94 13.20 -40.63
N LEU A 7 -46.12 13.81 -40.99
CA LEU A 7 -46.26 15.25 -41.17
C LEU A 7 -46.89 15.89 -39.91
N GLN A 8 -46.20 16.87 -39.35
CA GLN A 8 -46.65 17.65 -38.18
C GLN A 8 -46.60 19.13 -38.49
N LYS A 9 -47.57 19.91 -37.99
CA LYS A 9 -47.56 21.37 -38.06
C LYS A 9 -47.11 21.95 -36.73
N ARG A 10 -46.12 22.85 -36.77
CA ARG A 10 -45.65 23.58 -35.57
C ARG A 10 -45.59 25.07 -35.95
N GLY A 11 -46.43 25.85 -35.30
CA GLY A 11 -46.62 27.27 -35.69
C GLY A 11 -47.12 27.40 -37.11
N SER A 12 -46.43 28.21 -37.93
CA SER A 12 -46.76 28.44 -39.36
C SER A 12 -46.12 27.42 -40.32
N LEU A 13 -45.21 26.56 -39.84
CA LEU A 13 -44.41 25.67 -40.70
C LEU A 13 -44.76 24.20 -40.47
N TYR A 14 -44.53 23.39 -41.51
CA TYR A 14 -44.68 21.94 -41.45
C TYR A 14 -43.32 21.28 -41.24
N TYR A 15 -43.33 20.18 -40.47
CA TYR A 15 -42.18 19.36 -40.09
C TYR A 15 -42.43 17.90 -40.46
N PHE A 16 -41.37 17.20 -40.88
CA PHE A 16 -41.31 15.76 -40.98
C PHE A 16 -40.81 15.22 -39.66
N ARG A 17 -41.53 14.26 -39.07
CA ARG A 17 -41.12 13.58 -37.86
C ARG A 17 -41.40 12.10 -37.96
N ARG A 18 -40.35 11.28 -37.88
CA ARG A 18 -40.44 9.83 -37.96
C ARG A 18 -39.52 9.20 -36.95
N ARG A 19 -40.00 8.26 -36.15
CA ARG A 19 -39.18 7.49 -35.22
C ARG A 19 -38.42 6.40 -35.98
N VAL A 20 -37.14 6.18 -35.61
CA VAL A 20 -36.33 5.07 -36.09
C VAL A 20 -36.77 3.79 -35.39
N PRO A 21 -37.05 2.67 -36.11
CA PRO A 21 -37.36 1.38 -35.49
C PRO A 21 -36.26 0.94 -34.51
N ALA A 22 -36.66 0.35 -33.38
CA ALA A 22 -35.73 0.04 -32.30
C ALA A 22 -34.55 -0.87 -32.72
N HIS A 23 -34.84 -1.83 -33.61
CA HIS A 23 -33.88 -2.83 -34.08
C HIS A 23 -32.78 -2.29 -35.03
N VAL A 24 -32.96 -1.08 -35.62
CA VAL A 24 -31.96 -0.45 -36.50
C VAL A 24 -31.38 0.85 -35.94
N ARG A 25 -31.72 1.23 -34.70
CA ARG A 25 -31.22 2.47 -34.09
C ARG A 25 -29.71 2.53 -33.94
N SER A 26 -29.08 1.40 -33.57
CA SER A 26 -27.64 1.29 -33.42
C SER A 26 -26.87 1.50 -34.72
N GLN A 27 -27.49 1.16 -35.85
CA GLN A 27 -26.89 1.31 -37.19
C GLN A 27 -27.14 2.67 -37.77
N ILE A 28 -28.30 3.30 -37.50
CA ILE A 28 -28.68 4.62 -38.01
C ILE A 28 -28.15 5.77 -37.14
N GLY A 29 -27.82 5.48 -35.84
CA GLY A 29 -27.20 6.45 -34.94
C GLY A 29 -28.12 7.50 -34.33
N ILE A 30 -29.43 7.49 -34.65
CA ILE A 30 -30.43 8.45 -34.15
C ILE A 30 -31.73 7.73 -33.71
N THR A 31 -32.49 8.35 -32.84
CA THR A 31 -33.77 7.80 -32.35
C THR A 31 -34.96 8.25 -33.19
N GLU A 32 -34.89 9.40 -33.82
CA GLU A 32 -35.93 9.95 -34.70
C GLU A 32 -35.36 10.97 -35.70
N TRP A 33 -35.99 11.09 -36.86
CA TRP A 33 -35.77 12.19 -37.81
C TRP A 33 -36.75 13.31 -37.51
N VAL A 34 -36.26 14.55 -37.39
CA VAL A 34 -37.07 15.76 -37.18
C VAL A 34 -36.53 16.84 -38.07
N ASP A 35 -37.16 17.03 -39.25
CA ASP A 35 -36.71 17.97 -40.24
C ASP A 35 -37.78 19.03 -40.49
N SER A 36 -37.39 20.32 -40.58
CA SER A 36 -38.28 21.37 -41.06
C SER A 36 -38.46 21.25 -42.56
N LEU A 37 -39.69 21.25 -43.03
CA LEU A 37 -39.98 21.20 -44.47
C LEU A 37 -39.92 22.59 -45.14
N GLY A 38 -39.69 23.66 -44.36
CA GLY A 38 -39.49 25.02 -44.81
C GLY A 38 -40.68 25.61 -45.61
N THR A 39 -41.92 25.19 -45.25
CA THR A 39 -43.11 25.67 -45.95
C THR A 39 -44.33 25.70 -45.03
N SER A 40 -45.21 26.68 -45.30
CA SER A 40 -46.54 26.80 -44.71
C SER A 40 -47.64 26.22 -45.61
N ASP A 41 -47.33 25.92 -46.87
CA ASP A 41 -48.23 25.32 -47.82
C ASP A 41 -48.39 23.81 -47.58
N LEU A 42 -49.63 23.35 -47.37
CA LEU A 42 -49.93 21.96 -47.07
C LEU A 42 -49.66 21.00 -48.24
N ALA A 43 -49.91 21.44 -49.50
CA ALA A 43 -49.71 20.58 -50.64
C ALA A 43 -48.21 20.36 -50.91
N LEU A 44 -47.41 21.40 -50.78
CA LEU A 44 -45.95 21.35 -50.91
C LEU A 44 -45.33 20.55 -49.73
N ALA A 45 -45.86 20.74 -48.49
CA ALA A 45 -45.44 19.99 -47.32
C ALA A 45 -45.70 18.48 -47.48
N ARG A 46 -46.86 18.09 -47.99
CA ARG A 46 -47.20 16.68 -48.29
C ARG A 46 -46.24 16.06 -49.31
N ARG A 47 -45.88 16.78 -50.35
CA ARG A 47 -44.94 16.31 -51.38
C ARG A 47 -43.56 16.10 -50.78
N LYS A 48 -43.03 17.10 -50.02
CA LYS A 48 -41.76 17.01 -49.35
C LYS A 48 -41.70 15.89 -48.30
N ALA A 49 -42.78 15.71 -47.49
CA ALA A 49 -42.87 14.65 -46.51
C ALA A 49 -42.86 13.25 -47.12
N ARG A 50 -43.51 13.06 -48.31
CA ARG A 50 -43.47 11.78 -49.02
C ARG A 50 -42.07 11.47 -49.52
N ALA A 51 -41.36 12.45 -50.12
CA ALA A 51 -39.97 12.28 -50.57
C ALA A 51 -39.08 11.90 -49.40
N ARG A 52 -39.21 12.59 -48.27
CA ARG A 52 -38.44 12.30 -47.07
C ARG A 52 -38.79 10.93 -46.44
N SER A 53 -40.06 10.51 -46.50
CA SER A 53 -40.50 9.16 -46.06
C SER A 53 -39.80 8.07 -46.89
N THR A 54 -39.79 8.21 -48.22
CA THR A 54 -39.08 7.29 -49.13
C THR A 54 -37.59 7.21 -48.87
N GLU A 55 -36.96 8.33 -48.58
CA GLU A 55 -35.53 8.38 -48.22
C GLU A 55 -35.26 7.67 -46.89
N THR A 56 -36.08 7.92 -45.86
CA THR A 56 -35.94 7.22 -44.56
C THR A 56 -36.31 5.75 -44.64
N ASP A 57 -37.23 5.33 -45.55
CA ASP A 57 -37.49 3.92 -45.83
C ASP A 57 -36.26 3.21 -46.43
N ARG A 58 -35.56 3.88 -47.37
CA ARG A 58 -34.30 3.34 -47.92
C ARG A 58 -33.20 3.21 -46.87
N LEU A 59 -33.08 4.19 -45.97
CA LEU A 59 -32.10 4.14 -44.88
C LEU A 59 -32.42 2.99 -43.90
N ILE A 60 -33.68 2.77 -43.57
CA ILE A 60 -34.12 1.63 -42.74
C ILE A 60 -33.81 0.32 -43.45
N ALA A 61 -34.21 0.17 -44.70
CA ALA A 61 -33.95 -1.06 -45.48
C ALA A 61 -32.46 -1.34 -45.65
N ALA A 62 -31.64 -0.32 -45.86
CA ALA A 62 -30.18 -0.48 -45.91
C ALA A 62 -29.60 -0.92 -44.57
N ALA A 63 -30.11 -0.40 -43.45
CA ALA A 63 -29.71 -0.80 -42.12
C ALA A 63 -30.18 -2.23 -41.78
N GLU A 64 -31.36 -2.66 -42.27
CA GLU A 64 -31.85 -4.02 -42.10
C GLU A 64 -31.07 -5.07 -42.91
N LEU A 65 -30.48 -4.67 -44.04
CA LEU A 65 -29.63 -5.51 -44.88
C LEU A 65 -28.16 -5.52 -44.42
N ALA A 66 -27.75 -4.56 -43.59
CA ALA A 66 -26.40 -4.54 -43.05
C ALA A 66 -26.21 -5.70 -42.06
N GLN A 67 -25.07 -6.35 -42.17
CA GLN A 67 -24.70 -7.37 -41.15
C GLN A 67 -24.69 -6.71 -39.77
N PRO A 68 -25.12 -7.42 -38.71
CA PRO A 68 -25.08 -6.90 -37.36
C PRO A 68 -23.64 -6.46 -37.02
N LEU A 69 -23.49 -5.26 -36.47
CA LEU A 69 -22.20 -4.76 -36.03
C LEU A 69 -21.58 -5.77 -35.06
N PRO A 70 -20.28 -6.08 -35.20
CA PRO A 70 -19.60 -6.99 -34.30
C PRO A 70 -19.72 -6.48 -32.85
N THR A 71 -20.02 -7.38 -31.94
CA THR A 71 -20.11 -7.08 -30.50
C THR A 71 -18.83 -7.53 -29.81
N LEU A 72 -18.29 -6.70 -28.94
CA LEU A 72 -17.16 -7.03 -28.08
C LEU A 72 -17.70 -7.60 -26.76
N GLY A 73 -17.29 -8.82 -26.41
CA GLY A 73 -17.63 -9.42 -25.11
C GLY A 73 -16.79 -8.81 -23.98
N GLU A 74 -17.25 -8.98 -22.72
CA GLU A 74 -16.52 -8.53 -21.53
C GLU A 74 -15.08 -9.07 -21.46
N HIS A 75 -14.90 -10.32 -21.85
CA HIS A 75 -13.60 -10.97 -21.86
C HIS A 75 -12.63 -10.28 -22.84
N ASP A 76 -13.08 -9.96 -24.05
CA ASP A 76 -12.24 -9.31 -25.06
C ASP A 76 -11.95 -7.85 -24.70
N ALA A 77 -12.93 -7.12 -24.15
CA ALA A 77 -12.73 -5.78 -23.66
C ALA A 77 -11.65 -5.74 -22.56
N ARG A 78 -11.75 -6.67 -21.62
CA ARG A 78 -10.78 -6.82 -20.52
C ARG A 78 -9.39 -7.19 -21.03
N ARG A 79 -9.30 -8.07 -22.02
CA ARG A 79 -8.05 -8.44 -22.65
C ARG A 79 -7.39 -7.26 -23.34
N ILE A 80 -8.12 -6.48 -24.14
CA ILE A 80 -7.60 -5.30 -24.82
C ILE A 80 -7.08 -4.27 -23.81
N ALA A 81 -7.83 -4.01 -22.74
CA ALA A 81 -7.42 -3.10 -21.68
C ALA A 81 -6.16 -3.59 -20.93
N GLN A 82 -6.01 -4.88 -20.74
CA GLN A 82 -4.86 -5.49 -20.10
C GLN A 82 -3.62 -5.46 -20.99
N GLU A 83 -3.75 -5.73 -22.30
CA GLU A 83 -2.69 -5.56 -23.29
C GLU A 83 -2.18 -4.11 -23.31
N TRP A 84 -3.09 -3.15 -23.30
CA TRP A 84 -2.75 -1.74 -23.23
C TRP A 84 -2.00 -1.41 -21.92
N LEU A 85 -2.45 -1.89 -20.77
CA LEU A 85 -1.77 -1.68 -19.49
C LEU A 85 -0.33 -2.19 -19.52
N VAL A 86 -0.11 -3.42 -20.00
CA VAL A 86 1.22 -4.02 -20.10
C VAL A 86 2.15 -3.18 -20.99
N GLN A 87 1.64 -2.69 -22.14
CA GLN A 87 2.40 -1.82 -23.02
C GLN A 87 2.78 -0.49 -22.33
N GLN A 88 1.85 0.14 -21.60
CA GLN A 88 2.14 1.39 -20.90
C GLN A 88 3.16 1.21 -19.76
N VAL A 89 3.07 0.09 -19.02
CA VAL A 89 4.03 -0.25 -17.96
C VAL A 89 5.43 -0.48 -18.54
N ALA A 90 5.53 -1.12 -19.71
CA ALA A 90 6.79 -1.31 -20.43
C ALA A 90 7.37 0.02 -20.96
N LEU A 91 6.51 0.94 -21.42
CA LEU A 91 6.92 2.29 -21.84
C LEU A 91 7.46 3.10 -20.66
N ASP A 92 6.80 3.06 -19.50
CA ASP A 92 7.29 3.69 -18.27
C ASP A 92 8.66 3.13 -17.88
N GLU A 93 8.84 1.81 -17.90
CA GLU A 93 10.12 1.18 -17.60
C GLU A 93 11.22 1.59 -18.58
N ARG A 94 10.90 1.65 -19.87
CA ARG A 94 11.83 2.12 -20.89
C ARG A 94 12.21 3.59 -20.68
N GLY A 95 11.24 4.46 -20.37
CA GLY A 95 11.48 5.86 -20.06
C GLY A 95 12.40 6.03 -18.87
N ARG A 96 12.16 5.28 -17.77
CA ARG A 96 13.02 5.29 -16.58
C ARG A 96 14.46 4.86 -16.89
N ARG A 97 14.62 3.88 -17.78
CA ARG A 97 15.94 3.37 -18.19
C ARG A 97 16.71 4.36 -19.08
N LEU A 98 16.01 5.07 -19.95
CA LEU A 98 16.63 5.97 -20.94
C LEU A 98 16.73 7.42 -20.48
N GLU A 99 15.72 7.92 -19.78
CA GLU A 99 15.57 9.33 -19.39
C GLU A 99 15.86 9.56 -17.90
N GLY A 100 15.85 8.51 -17.08
CA GLY A 100 16.19 8.56 -15.66
C GLY A 100 15.37 9.61 -14.89
N THR A 101 16.07 10.56 -14.25
CA THR A 101 15.46 11.60 -13.41
C THR A 101 14.49 12.51 -14.17
N LEU A 102 14.73 12.73 -15.48
CA LEU A 102 13.85 13.58 -16.29
C LEU A 102 12.48 12.94 -16.50
N HIS A 103 12.47 11.63 -16.76
CA HIS A 103 11.22 10.85 -16.88
C HIS A 103 10.39 10.92 -15.59
N PHE A 104 11.05 10.77 -14.45
CA PHE A 104 10.42 10.87 -13.13
C PHE A 104 9.78 12.25 -12.89
N ARG A 105 10.52 13.35 -13.15
CA ARG A 105 10.00 14.72 -12.99
C ARG A 105 8.76 14.99 -13.84
N ASN A 106 8.74 14.50 -15.07
CA ASN A 106 7.61 14.70 -15.97
C ASN A 106 6.34 13.95 -15.56
N GLN A 107 6.47 12.92 -14.71
CA GLN A 107 5.35 12.08 -14.29
C GLN A 107 4.87 12.36 -12.87
N SER A 108 5.76 12.77 -11.94
CA SER A 108 5.43 12.80 -10.50
C SER A 108 4.36 13.82 -10.14
N ASP A 109 4.33 14.98 -10.80
CA ASP A 109 3.46 16.10 -10.44
C ASP A 109 1.97 15.83 -10.73
N HIS A 110 1.65 14.85 -11.58
CA HIS A 110 0.27 14.59 -12.01
C HIS A 110 -0.26 13.20 -11.65
N VAL A 111 0.57 12.31 -11.08
CA VAL A 111 0.17 10.92 -10.83
C VAL A 111 -0.96 10.85 -9.82
N GLN A 112 -0.87 11.59 -8.71
CA GLN A 112 -1.85 11.54 -7.64
C GLN A 112 -3.19 12.16 -8.05
N GLU A 113 -3.17 13.33 -8.67
CA GLU A 113 -4.38 14.01 -9.17
C GLU A 113 -5.10 13.17 -10.22
N ASN A 114 -4.36 12.63 -11.19
CA ASN A 114 -4.91 11.78 -12.22
C ASN A 114 -5.47 10.46 -11.65
N LYS A 115 -4.79 9.85 -10.68
CA LYS A 115 -5.25 8.63 -10.00
C LYS A 115 -6.58 8.85 -9.30
N GLU A 116 -6.75 9.94 -8.58
CA GLU A 116 -8.01 10.30 -7.93
C GLU A 116 -9.13 10.54 -8.94
N ALA A 117 -8.85 11.31 -10.00
CA ALA A 117 -9.81 11.60 -11.05
C ALA A 117 -10.30 10.33 -11.78
N TYR A 118 -9.38 9.44 -12.16
CA TYR A 118 -9.74 8.18 -12.84
C TYR A 118 -10.42 7.18 -11.88
N SER A 119 -10.03 7.12 -10.60
CA SER A 119 -10.67 6.26 -9.60
C SER A 119 -12.13 6.67 -9.37
N VAL A 120 -12.41 7.98 -9.28
CA VAL A 120 -13.77 8.51 -9.17
C VAL A 120 -14.58 8.25 -10.44
N ALA A 121 -13.96 8.42 -11.63
CA ALA A 121 -14.61 8.13 -12.90
C ALA A 121 -14.97 6.64 -13.02
N TYR A 122 -14.05 5.75 -12.68
CA TYR A 122 -14.26 4.30 -12.67
C TYR A 122 -15.40 3.89 -11.72
N ALA A 123 -15.37 4.37 -10.48
CA ALA A 123 -16.41 4.07 -9.49
C ALA A 123 -17.80 4.56 -9.90
N ARG A 124 -17.88 5.66 -10.69
CA ARG A 124 -19.13 6.27 -11.16
C ARG A 124 -19.53 5.85 -12.58
N GLY A 125 -18.78 4.96 -13.25
CA GLY A 125 -19.02 4.54 -14.63
C GLY A 125 -18.94 5.67 -15.65
N ARG A 126 -18.13 6.71 -15.39
CA ARG A 126 -17.95 7.86 -16.27
C ARG A 126 -16.83 7.59 -17.28
N VAL A 127 -17.17 6.96 -18.39
CA VAL A 127 -16.21 6.46 -19.39
C VAL A 127 -15.67 7.52 -20.37
N ALA A 128 -16.18 8.74 -20.36
CA ALA A 128 -15.81 9.80 -21.31
C ALA A 128 -14.30 10.04 -21.43
N GLN A 129 -13.56 9.84 -20.34
CA GLN A 129 -12.10 10.05 -20.29
C GLN A 129 -11.28 9.00 -21.07
N THR A 130 -11.89 7.87 -21.44
CA THR A 130 -11.24 6.76 -22.15
C THR A 130 -11.92 6.39 -23.46
N ASN A 131 -13.01 7.07 -23.85
CA ASN A 131 -13.74 6.78 -25.06
C ASN A 131 -12.86 6.93 -26.32
N GLU A 132 -12.11 8.02 -26.42
CA GLU A 132 -11.22 8.25 -27.57
C GLU A 132 -10.14 7.17 -27.67
N LEU A 133 -9.56 6.77 -26.54
CA LEU A 133 -8.60 5.68 -26.47
C LEU A 133 -9.23 4.34 -26.86
N ALA A 134 -10.47 4.08 -26.42
CA ALA A 134 -11.18 2.85 -26.77
C ALA A 134 -11.42 2.77 -28.29
N HIS A 135 -11.92 3.84 -28.91
CA HIS A 135 -12.11 3.88 -30.36
C HIS A 135 -10.79 3.68 -31.11
N LYS A 136 -9.72 4.38 -30.70
CA LYS A 136 -8.40 4.20 -31.31
C LYS A 136 -7.92 2.74 -31.26
N LEU A 137 -8.04 2.09 -30.09
CA LEU A 137 -7.61 0.70 -29.92
C LEU A 137 -8.48 -0.29 -30.72
N LEU A 138 -9.75 0.02 -30.91
CA LEU A 138 -10.66 -0.75 -31.78
C LEU A 138 -10.31 -0.59 -33.25
N ASP A 139 -10.05 0.65 -33.70
CA ASP A 139 -9.64 0.93 -35.08
C ASP A 139 -8.31 0.24 -35.45
N GLU A 140 -7.31 0.33 -34.56
CA GLU A 140 -6.01 -0.35 -34.72
C GLU A 140 -6.14 -1.88 -34.89
N ARG A 141 -7.23 -2.47 -34.38
CA ARG A 141 -7.53 -3.90 -34.49
C ARG A 141 -8.51 -4.27 -35.61
N GLY A 142 -8.86 -3.27 -36.44
CA GLY A 142 -9.85 -3.47 -37.50
C GLY A 142 -11.28 -3.67 -37.00
N MET A 143 -11.56 -3.23 -35.79
CA MET A 143 -12.85 -3.37 -35.10
C MET A 143 -13.58 -2.03 -34.96
N GLY A 144 -13.28 -1.05 -35.79
CA GLY A 144 -13.87 0.30 -35.73
C GLY A 144 -15.39 0.39 -35.91
N GLY A 145 -16.04 -0.71 -36.34
CA GLY A 145 -17.49 -0.81 -36.53
C GLY A 145 -18.26 -1.53 -35.42
N VAL A 146 -17.72 -1.64 -34.21
CA VAL A 146 -18.43 -2.27 -33.08
C VAL A 146 -19.60 -1.42 -32.57
N THR A 147 -20.53 -2.05 -31.81
CA THR A 147 -21.65 -1.36 -31.18
C THR A 147 -21.16 -0.34 -30.13
N GLU A 148 -21.92 0.72 -29.90
CA GLU A 148 -21.62 1.75 -28.88
C GLU A 148 -21.51 1.14 -27.46
N ASP A 149 -22.30 0.13 -27.15
CA ASP A 149 -22.21 -0.60 -25.87
C ASP A 149 -20.88 -1.34 -25.75
N SER A 150 -20.36 -1.90 -26.83
CA SER A 150 -19.05 -2.56 -26.87
C SER A 150 -17.90 -1.56 -26.68
N ALA A 151 -17.96 -0.41 -27.32
CA ALA A 151 -16.99 0.67 -27.15
C ALA A 151 -17.03 1.22 -25.71
N ARG A 152 -18.21 1.38 -25.14
CA ARG A 152 -18.41 1.80 -23.75
C ARG A 152 -17.86 0.77 -22.75
N LEU A 153 -18.06 -0.51 -23.00
CA LEU A 153 -17.51 -1.59 -22.19
C LEU A 153 -15.98 -1.56 -22.17
N LEU A 154 -15.35 -1.41 -23.35
CA LEU A 154 -13.90 -1.26 -23.44
C LEU A 154 -13.41 0.01 -22.73
N SER A 155 -14.13 1.11 -22.87
CA SER A 155 -13.81 2.38 -22.21
C SER A 155 -13.80 2.22 -20.68
N TRP A 156 -14.72 1.46 -20.13
CA TRP A 156 -14.79 1.18 -18.68
C TRP A 156 -13.63 0.29 -18.22
N GLU A 157 -13.29 -0.77 -18.95
CA GLU A 157 -12.13 -1.63 -18.63
C GLU A 157 -10.81 -0.83 -18.73
N LEU A 158 -10.70 0.08 -19.68
CA LEU A 158 -9.55 0.99 -19.82
C LEU A 158 -9.43 1.99 -18.65
N LEU A 159 -10.54 2.45 -18.08
CA LEU A 159 -10.50 3.25 -16.84
C LEU A 159 -9.85 2.45 -15.70
N GLY A 160 -10.26 1.20 -15.49
CA GLY A 160 -9.68 0.33 -14.49
C GLY A 160 -8.19 0.07 -14.74
N ALA A 161 -7.81 -0.15 -16.01
CA ALA A 161 -6.43 -0.32 -16.42
C ALA A 161 -5.58 0.94 -16.16
N ARG A 162 -6.15 2.13 -16.37
CA ARG A 162 -5.49 3.42 -16.13
C ARG A 162 -5.25 3.70 -14.64
N VAL A 163 -6.22 3.41 -13.79
CA VAL A 163 -6.04 3.46 -12.32
C VAL A 163 -4.89 2.57 -11.90
N LYS A 164 -4.86 1.33 -12.42
CA LYS A 164 -3.82 0.35 -12.11
C LYS A 164 -2.43 0.76 -12.61
N LEU A 165 -2.35 1.39 -13.79
CA LEU A 165 -1.12 1.97 -14.31
C LEU A 165 -0.56 3.04 -13.36
N LEU A 166 -1.41 3.95 -12.91
CA LEU A 166 -1.00 5.04 -12.02
C LEU A 166 -0.58 4.52 -10.63
N GLU A 167 -1.21 3.45 -10.13
CA GLU A 167 -0.76 2.76 -8.92
C GLU A 167 0.64 2.14 -9.08
N ILE A 168 0.92 1.52 -10.23
CA ILE A 168 2.24 0.96 -10.55
C ILE A 168 3.30 2.08 -10.62
N ILE A 169 3.00 3.16 -11.33
CA ILE A 169 3.89 4.31 -11.47
C ILE A 169 4.17 4.95 -10.11
N GLU A 170 3.13 5.15 -9.28
CA GLU A 170 3.27 5.67 -7.91
C GLU A 170 4.17 4.78 -7.05
N GLN A 171 3.94 3.46 -7.07
CA GLN A 171 4.77 2.52 -6.32
C GLN A 171 6.23 2.54 -6.80
N ARG A 172 6.48 2.63 -8.11
CA ARG A 172 7.82 2.78 -8.66
C ARG A 172 8.46 4.11 -8.28
N ASN A 173 7.67 5.18 -8.25
CA ASN A 173 8.14 6.50 -7.80
C ASN A 173 8.51 6.51 -6.31
N LEU A 174 7.88 5.67 -5.50
CA LEU A 174 8.21 5.45 -4.10
C LEU A 174 9.41 4.50 -3.88
N GLY A 175 10.07 4.08 -4.98
CA GLY A 175 11.21 3.16 -4.91
C GLY A 175 10.84 1.69 -4.71
N HIS A 176 9.56 1.34 -4.83
CA HIS A 176 9.15 -0.07 -4.77
C HIS A 176 9.41 -0.75 -6.11
N TRP A 177 10.10 -1.90 -6.07
CA TRP A 177 10.28 -2.72 -7.26
C TRP A 177 8.95 -3.38 -7.65
N VAL A 178 8.31 -2.86 -8.70
CA VAL A 178 7.12 -3.47 -9.31
C VAL A 178 7.56 -4.10 -10.62
N ILE A 179 7.50 -5.44 -10.67
CA ILE A 179 7.87 -6.20 -11.87
C ILE A 179 6.87 -5.85 -12.97
N THR A 180 7.39 -5.44 -14.13
CA THR A 180 6.59 -5.35 -15.36
C THR A 180 6.07 -6.74 -15.68
N PRO A 181 4.76 -6.95 -15.87
CA PRO A 181 4.25 -8.22 -16.36
C PRO A 181 4.99 -8.57 -17.66
N PRO A 182 5.48 -9.80 -17.85
CA PRO A 182 6.17 -10.17 -19.06
C PRO A 182 5.29 -9.85 -20.27
N LEU A 183 5.88 -9.32 -21.33
CA LEU A 183 5.24 -9.07 -22.64
C LEU A 183 4.90 -10.38 -23.41
N GLY A 184 5.18 -11.55 -22.84
CA GLY A 184 4.42 -12.72 -23.19
C GLY A 184 3.06 -12.54 -22.54
N LEU A 185 2.05 -12.18 -23.32
CA LEU A 185 0.71 -12.59 -22.95
C LEU A 185 0.87 -14.04 -22.46
N PRO A 186 0.41 -14.39 -21.23
CA PRO A 186 -0.04 -15.75 -21.13
C PRO A 186 -0.98 -15.82 -22.32
N GLU A 187 -0.63 -16.64 -23.30
CA GLU A 187 -1.57 -17.11 -24.30
C GLU A 187 -2.86 -17.24 -23.52
N LEU A 188 -3.80 -16.30 -23.74
CA LEU A 188 -5.04 -16.37 -23.02
C LEU A 188 -5.49 -17.75 -23.32
N ALA A 189 -5.34 -18.56 -22.31
CA ALA A 189 -5.93 -19.87 -22.36
C ALA A 189 -7.31 -19.57 -22.93
N ALA A 190 -7.52 -20.02 -24.15
CA ALA A 190 -8.80 -20.38 -24.68
C ALA A 190 -9.59 -20.93 -23.48
N PRO A 191 -10.86 -20.56 -23.24
CA PRO A 191 -11.58 -20.80 -22.00
C PRO A 191 -11.02 -22.06 -21.40
N LEU A 192 -10.25 -21.88 -20.28
CA LEU A 192 -9.26 -22.86 -19.78
C LEU A 192 -9.77 -24.22 -20.09
N ALA A 193 -9.15 -24.87 -21.09
CA ALA A 193 -9.57 -26.19 -21.53
C ALA A 193 -9.80 -26.97 -20.23
N PRO A 194 -10.83 -27.79 -20.11
CA PRO A 194 -11.12 -28.57 -18.90
C PRO A 194 -9.89 -29.07 -18.16
N ASP A 195 -8.82 -29.35 -18.89
CA ASP A 195 -7.50 -29.78 -18.43
C ASP A 195 -6.76 -28.83 -17.48
N VAL A 196 -6.87 -27.50 -17.55
CA VAL A 196 -6.13 -26.60 -16.63
C VAL A 196 -6.91 -26.41 -15.33
N ARG A 197 -8.25 -26.45 -15.38
CA ARG A 197 -9.07 -26.59 -14.17
C ARG A 197 -8.84 -27.94 -13.52
N ASP A 198 -8.74 -28.99 -14.30
CA ASP A 198 -8.49 -30.34 -13.83
C ASP A 198 -7.05 -30.51 -13.34
N GLN A 199 -6.03 -29.86 -13.93
CA GLN A 199 -4.66 -29.87 -13.45
C GLN A 199 -4.49 -29.07 -12.14
N ALA A 200 -5.12 -27.92 -11.96
CA ALA A 200 -5.09 -27.19 -10.69
C ALA A 200 -5.96 -27.86 -9.62
N LEU A 201 -7.06 -28.54 -10.01
CA LEU A 201 -7.85 -29.40 -9.14
C LEU A 201 -7.16 -30.76 -8.86
N ALA A 202 -6.25 -31.18 -9.72
CA ALA A 202 -5.46 -32.41 -9.59
C ALA A 202 -4.17 -32.24 -8.78
N THR A 203 -3.84 -31.04 -8.27
CA THR A 203 -2.70 -30.93 -7.37
C THR A 203 -3.00 -31.72 -6.09
N THR A 204 -2.26 -32.80 -5.90
CA THR A 204 -2.29 -33.64 -4.70
C THR A 204 -1.62 -32.95 -3.50
N ARG A 205 -1.14 -31.70 -3.68
CA ARG A 205 -0.43 -30.91 -2.65
C ARG A 205 -1.28 -30.73 -1.41
N THR A 206 -0.66 -30.98 -0.27
CA THR A 206 -1.29 -30.96 1.05
C THR A 206 -0.93 -29.70 1.84
N VAL A 207 -1.64 -29.43 2.94
CA VAL A 207 -1.34 -28.39 3.90
C VAL A 207 0.09 -28.53 4.43
N HIS A 208 0.52 -29.75 4.73
CA HIS A 208 1.88 -30.02 5.23
C HIS A 208 2.95 -29.63 4.20
N GLU A 209 2.75 -29.97 2.93
CA GLU A 209 3.69 -29.62 1.86
C GLU A 209 3.72 -28.11 1.62
N LEU A 210 2.57 -27.43 1.69
CA LEU A 210 2.51 -25.96 1.61
C LEU A 210 3.36 -25.32 2.71
N ILE A 211 3.18 -25.76 3.96
CA ILE A 211 3.92 -25.22 5.10
C ILE A 211 5.41 -25.48 4.94
N ARG A 212 5.81 -26.71 4.60
CA ARG A 212 7.21 -27.10 4.40
C ARG A 212 7.90 -26.24 3.33
N ASP A 213 7.29 -26.14 2.17
CA ASP A 213 7.92 -25.50 1.02
C ASP A 213 7.90 -23.97 1.16
N TYR A 214 6.83 -23.41 1.73
CA TYR A 214 6.80 -21.99 2.08
C TYR A 214 7.79 -21.64 3.19
N ALA A 215 7.90 -22.47 4.23
CA ALA A 215 8.88 -22.29 5.30
C ALA A 215 10.31 -22.33 4.73
N ALA A 216 10.62 -23.27 3.84
CA ALA A 216 11.92 -23.36 3.16
C ALA A 216 12.23 -22.09 2.35
N ASN A 217 11.26 -21.61 1.56
CA ASN A 217 11.37 -20.39 0.78
C ASN A 217 11.66 -19.17 1.67
N GLN A 218 10.91 -18.99 2.76
CA GLN A 218 11.11 -17.88 3.68
C GLN A 218 12.41 -18.02 4.50
N THR A 219 12.84 -19.25 4.80
CA THR A 219 14.10 -19.50 5.53
C THR A 219 15.31 -19.12 4.70
N ALA A 220 15.29 -19.37 3.40
CA ALA A 220 16.34 -18.94 2.49
C ALA A 220 16.53 -17.42 2.47
N ALA A 221 15.43 -16.66 2.59
CA ALA A 221 15.46 -15.20 2.57
C ALA A 221 15.76 -14.56 3.94
N HIS A 222 15.29 -15.16 5.04
CA HIS A 222 15.25 -14.49 6.36
C HIS A 222 15.85 -15.31 7.52
N GLY A 223 16.15 -16.57 7.30
CA GLY A 223 16.63 -17.49 8.33
C GLY A 223 15.51 -18.15 9.16
N LEU A 224 15.83 -19.35 9.69
CA LEU A 224 14.88 -20.22 10.38
C LEU A 224 14.23 -19.56 11.62
N ALA A 225 15.02 -18.90 12.44
CA ALA A 225 14.51 -18.28 13.69
C ALA A 225 13.45 -17.18 13.40
N TRP A 226 13.62 -16.46 12.31
CA TRP A 226 12.65 -15.45 11.87
C TRP A 226 11.34 -16.10 11.39
N VAL A 227 11.45 -17.19 10.61
CA VAL A 227 10.29 -17.94 10.10
C VAL A 227 9.48 -18.51 11.26
N GLU A 228 10.14 -19.18 12.21
CA GLU A 228 9.49 -19.77 13.38
C GLU A 228 8.76 -18.70 14.22
N LYS A 229 9.40 -17.57 14.46
CA LYS A 229 8.82 -16.45 15.20
C LYS A 229 7.61 -15.85 14.48
N ARG A 230 7.65 -15.73 13.15
CA ARG A 230 6.63 -15.05 12.37
C ARG A 230 5.48 -15.95 11.97
N TYR A 231 5.75 -17.20 11.62
CA TYR A 231 4.79 -18.12 11.02
C TYR A 231 4.48 -19.34 11.88
N GLY A 232 5.30 -19.68 12.87
CA GLY A 232 5.15 -20.93 13.64
C GLY A 232 3.76 -21.13 14.28
N HIS A 233 3.12 -20.06 14.77
CA HIS A 233 1.73 -20.14 15.26
C HIS A 233 0.71 -20.31 14.14
N ILE A 234 0.97 -19.73 12.97
CA ILE A 234 0.09 -19.80 11.79
C ILE A 234 0.14 -21.20 11.20
N PHE A 235 1.33 -21.78 11.07
CA PHE A 235 1.53 -23.14 10.58
C PHE A 235 0.78 -24.16 11.44
N ARG A 236 0.98 -24.06 12.77
CA ARG A 236 0.26 -24.93 13.73
C ARG A 236 -1.25 -24.72 13.66
N ALA A 237 -1.73 -23.47 13.60
CA ALA A 237 -3.16 -23.19 13.48
C ALA A 237 -3.77 -23.81 12.22
N LEU A 238 -3.04 -23.75 11.10
CA LEU A 238 -3.50 -24.31 9.84
C LEU A 238 -3.55 -25.85 9.88
N GLU A 239 -2.49 -26.49 10.37
CA GLU A 239 -2.43 -27.96 10.50
C GLU A 239 -3.44 -28.51 11.51
N GLU A 240 -3.62 -27.85 12.66
CA GLU A 240 -4.54 -28.29 13.71
C GLU A 240 -6.01 -28.08 13.29
N THR A 241 -6.32 -27.06 12.46
CA THR A 241 -7.70 -26.78 12.01
C THR A 241 -8.08 -27.64 10.82
N LEU A 242 -7.21 -27.75 9.84
CA LEU A 242 -7.53 -28.42 8.56
C LEU A 242 -7.01 -29.85 8.49
N GLY A 243 -5.98 -30.17 9.26
CA GLY A 243 -5.22 -31.42 9.15
C GLY A 243 -4.08 -31.34 8.12
N PRO A 244 -2.91 -31.95 8.44
CA PRO A 244 -1.71 -31.86 7.59
C PRO A 244 -1.88 -32.54 6.21
N ARG A 245 -2.77 -33.52 6.10
CA ARG A 245 -3.04 -34.28 4.87
C ARG A 245 -4.17 -33.69 4.00
N THR A 246 -4.81 -32.60 4.42
CA THR A 246 -5.86 -31.93 3.64
C THR A 246 -5.26 -31.40 2.35
N ARG A 247 -5.89 -31.72 1.22
CA ARG A 247 -5.47 -31.20 -0.09
C ARG A 247 -5.76 -29.71 -0.18
N LEU A 248 -4.89 -28.97 -0.84
CA LEU A 248 -5.06 -27.52 -1.00
C LEU A 248 -6.30 -27.20 -1.83
N SER A 249 -6.66 -28.06 -2.80
CA SER A 249 -7.92 -27.96 -3.57
C SER A 249 -9.18 -28.00 -2.69
N ASP A 250 -9.11 -28.65 -1.53
CA ASP A 250 -10.25 -28.83 -0.63
C ASP A 250 -10.38 -27.65 0.36
N ILE A 251 -9.45 -26.71 0.36
CA ILE A 251 -9.49 -25.53 1.20
C ILE A 251 -10.40 -24.49 0.55
N THR A 252 -11.68 -24.62 0.84
CA THR A 252 -12.71 -23.67 0.41
C THR A 252 -12.71 -22.41 1.29
N ARG A 253 -13.41 -21.36 0.83
CA ARG A 253 -13.58 -20.14 1.63
C ARG A 253 -14.29 -20.36 2.99
N PRO A 254 -15.27 -21.26 3.16
CA PRO A 254 -15.75 -21.68 4.48
C PRO A 254 -14.64 -22.22 5.39
N LYS A 255 -13.82 -23.16 4.92
CA LYS A 255 -12.68 -23.68 5.68
C LYS A 255 -11.66 -22.57 6.03
N GLY A 256 -11.44 -21.62 5.12
CA GLY A 256 -10.64 -20.44 5.42
C GLY A 256 -11.20 -19.61 6.59
N ARG A 257 -12.53 -19.46 6.67
CA ARG A 257 -13.18 -18.80 7.82
C ARG A 257 -13.02 -19.60 9.13
N GLU A 258 -13.07 -20.92 9.08
CA GLU A 258 -12.83 -21.79 10.25
C GLU A 258 -11.43 -21.56 10.82
N VAL A 259 -10.40 -21.54 9.96
CA VAL A 259 -9.02 -21.24 10.39
C VAL A 259 -8.93 -19.86 11.04
N VAL A 260 -9.53 -18.83 10.44
CA VAL A 260 -9.53 -17.46 11.00
C VAL A 260 -10.27 -17.40 12.33
N GLN A 261 -11.39 -18.12 12.45
CA GLN A 261 -12.15 -18.21 13.70
C GLN A 261 -11.36 -18.93 14.79
N PHE A 262 -10.65 -20.00 14.45
CA PHE A 262 -9.77 -20.69 15.37
C PHE A 262 -8.63 -19.78 15.86
N ILE A 263 -7.98 -19.02 14.95
CA ILE A 263 -6.94 -18.04 15.31
C ILE A 263 -7.47 -17.01 16.35
N ARG A 264 -8.71 -16.56 16.23
CA ARG A 264 -9.33 -15.63 17.20
C ARG A 264 -9.50 -16.22 18.60
N GLN A 265 -9.63 -17.52 18.70
CA GLN A 265 -9.81 -18.22 19.98
C GLN A 265 -8.50 -18.53 20.69
N ILE A 266 -7.35 -18.39 20.02
CA ILE A 266 -6.05 -18.69 20.61
C ILE A 266 -5.80 -17.77 21.81
N PRO A 267 -5.51 -18.33 23.00
CA PRO A 267 -5.19 -17.54 24.19
C PRO A 267 -3.92 -16.71 24.00
N LEU A 268 -3.93 -15.51 24.54
CA LEU A 268 -2.74 -14.65 24.59
C LEU A 268 -1.61 -15.38 25.33
N HIS A 269 -0.43 -15.44 24.69
CA HIS A 269 0.73 -16.18 25.18
C HIS A 269 0.48 -17.70 25.40
N ALA A 270 -0.29 -18.33 24.50
CA ALA A 270 -0.69 -19.74 24.62
C ALA A 270 0.46 -20.68 25.00
N GLY A 271 1.62 -20.62 24.32
CA GLY A 271 2.76 -21.48 24.62
C GLY A 271 3.41 -21.25 25.98
N LYS A 272 3.22 -20.07 26.62
CA LYS A 272 3.70 -19.81 27.99
C LYS A 272 2.66 -20.16 29.06
N ARG A 273 1.38 -19.92 28.75
CA ARG A 273 0.27 -20.18 29.68
C ARG A 273 -0.07 -21.67 29.76
N PHE A 274 0.08 -22.37 28.65
CA PHE A 274 -0.29 -23.77 28.48
C PHE A 274 0.89 -24.54 27.84
N PRO A 275 2.02 -24.66 28.55
CA PRO A 275 3.19 -25.34 28.02
C PRO A 275 2.90 -26.81 27.72
N GLY A 276 3.39 -27.29 26.57
CA GLY A 276 3.20 -28.67 26.10
C GLY A 276 1.85 -28.99 25.49
N LEU A 277 0.87 -28.06 25.52
CA LEU A 277 -0.42 -28.27 24.85
C LEU A 277 -0.36 -27.84 23.38
N THR A 278 -1.15 -28.53 22.53
CA THR A 278 -1.44 -28.06 21.17
C THR A 278 -2.26 -26.77 21.22
N LEU A 279 -2.37 -26.04 20.11
CA LEU A 279 -3.20 -24.83 20.06
C LEU A 279 -4.67 -25.14 20.32
N THR A 280 -5.17 -26.25 19.81
CA THR A 280 -6.54 -26.75 20.05
C THR A 280 -6.79 -27.01 21.54
N GLN A 281 -5.86 -27.70 22.22
CA GLN A 281 -5.94 -27.95 23.66
C GLN A 281 -5.84 -26.65 24.47
N ALA A 282 -4.96 -25.72 24.02
CA ALA A 282 -4.81 -24.41 24.66
C ALA A 282 -6.06 -23.54 24.51
N VAL A 283 -6.78 -23.62 23.39
CA VAL A 283 -8.08 -22.95 23.20
C VAL A 283 -9.11 -23.48 24.19
N VAL A 284 -9.22 -24.81 24.32
CA VAL A 284 -10.15 -25.43 25.27
C VAL A 284 -9.79 -25.07 26.73
N ALA A 285 -8.52 -25.16 27.11
CA ALA A 285 -8.04 -24.80 28.44
C ALA A 285 -8.23 -23.29 28.71
N GLY A 286 -7.95 -22.45 27.74
CA GLY A 286 -8.13 -21.00 27.82
C GLY A 286 -9.59 -20.60 28.05
N ALA A 287 -10.52 -21.24 27.33
CA ALA A 287 -11.96 -21.03 27.54
C ALA A 287 -12.42 -21.38 28.95
N LYS A 288 -11.92 -22.51 29.53
CA LYS A 288 -12.22 -22.92 30.90
C LYS A 288 -11.69 -21.95 31.97
N THR A 289 -10.57 -21.30 31.69
CA THR A 289 -9.91 -20.37 32.63
C THR A 289 -10.21 -18.90 32.34
N ALA A 290 -11.13 -18.60 31.40
CA ALA A 290 -11.42 -17.24 30.92
C ALA A 290 -10.14 -16.46 30.53
N ALA A 291 -9.15 -17.15 29.95
CA ALA A 291 -7.90 -16.53 29.54
C ALA A 291 -8.14 -15.55 28.39
N PRO A 292 -7.54 -14.34 28.42
CA PRO A 292 -7.67 -13.40 27.31
C PRO A 292 -7.11 -14.01 26.02
N THR A 293 -7.80 -13.77 24.90
CA THR A 293 -7.40 -14.22 23.57
C THR A 293 -6.51 -13.20 22.86
N LEU A 294 -6.01 -13.54 21.68
CA LEU A 294 -5.23 -12.64 20.84
C LEU A 294 -6.03 -11.37 20.52
N SER A 295 -5.36 -10.21 20.50
CA SER A 295 -5.98 -8.96 20.07
C SER A 295 -6.33 -9.02 18.58
N GLU A 296 -7.37 -8.30 18.15
CA GLU A 296 -7.76 -8.22 16.72
C GLU A 296 -6.60 -7.72 15.82
N THR A 297 -5.71 -6.88 16.31
CA THR A 297 -4.49 -6.46 15.58
C THR A 297 -3.56 -7.65 15.33
N THR A 298 -3.37 -8.51 16.33
CA THR A 298 -2.54 -9.72 16.18
C THR A 298 -3.21 -10.72 15.25
N VAL A 299 -4.51 -10.93 15.40
CA VAL A 299 -5.32 -11.77 14.50
C VAL A 299 -5.21 -11.28 13.06
N SER A 300 -5.39 -9.98 12.83
CA SER A 300 -5.27 -9.37 11.50
C SER A 300 -3.87 -9.59 10.89
N THR A 301 -2.82 -9.49 11.70
CA THR A 301 -1.44 -9.77 11.27
C THR A 301 -1.27 -11.25 10.87
N TYR A 302 -1.82 -12.18 11.66
CA TYR A 302 -1.74 -13.61 11.35
C TYR A 302 -2.52 -13.96 10.09
N VAL A 303 -3.72 -13.40 9.93
CA VAL A 303 -4.54 -13.59 8.71
C VAL A 303 -3.84 -13.01 7.48
N SER A 304 -3.18 -11.85 7.59
CA SER A 304 -2.40 -11.27 6.50
C SER A 304 -1.22 -12.16 6.11
N ASN A 305 -0.49 -12.72 7.09
CA ASN A 305 0.61 -13.65 6.84
C ASN A 305 0.11 -14.97 6.22
N LEU A 306 -1.03 -15.49 6.68
CA LEU A 306 -1.68 -16.67 6.10
C LEU A 306 -2.13 -16.40 4.66
N SER A 307 -2.72 -15.23 4.39
CA SER A 307 -3.09 -14.79 3.05
C SER A 307 -1.87 -14.66 2.13
N ALA A 308 -0.74 -14.16 2.64
CA ALA A 308 0.52 -14.09 1.89
C ALA A 308 1.04 -15.48 1.49
N MET A 309 0.94 -16.47 2.39
CA MET A 309 1.30 -17.86 2.10
C MET A 309 0.36 -18.48 1.05
N MET A 310 -0.95 -18.25 1.13
CA MET A 310 -1.90 -18.74 0.13
C MET A 310 -1.70 -18.04 -1.23
N ASN A 311 -1.38 -16.75 -1.26
CA ASN A 311 -1.02 -16.05 -2.49
C ASN A 311 0.28 -16.60 -3.13
N TRP A 312 1.22 -17.04 -2.30
CA TRP A 312 2.40 -17.75 -2.81
C TRP A 312 1.98 -19.08 -3.47
N ALA A 313 1.12 -19.88 -2.83
CA ALA A 313 0.59 -21.12 -3.42
C ALA A 313 -0.19 -20.88 -4.75
N VAL A 314 -0.88 -19.73 -4.88
CA VAL A 314 -1.51 -19.31 -6.15
C VAL A 314 -0.45 -19.07 -7.23
N ARG A 315 0.64 -18.36 -6.89
CA ARG A 315 1.74 -18.09 -7.84
C ARG A 315 2.48 -19.36 -8.28
N GLU A 316 2.59 -20.34 -7.37
CA GLU A 316 3.17 -21.67 -7.68
C GLU A 316 2.18 -22.57 -8.45
N GLY A 317 0.97 -22.11 -8.76
CA GLY A 317 -0.05 -22.88 -9.48
C GLY A 317 -0.68 -24.00 -8.67
N TRP A 318 -0.53 -24.01 -7.34
CA TRP A 318 -1.04 -25.09 -6.47
C TRP A 318 -2.52 -24.93 -6.12
N VAL A 319 -3.03 -23.72 -6.17
CA VAL A 319 -4.44 -23.37 -6.00
C VAL A 319 -4.83 -22.26 -6.98
N LEU A 320 -6.08 -22.27 -7.41
CA LEU A 320 -6.58 -21.29 -8.38
C LEU A 320 -6.80 -19.89 -7.77
N SER A 321 -7.16 -19.84 -6.50
CA SER A 321 -7.45 -18.58 -5.80
C SER A 321 -7.15 -18.70 -4.32
N ASN A 322 -6.98 -17.57 -3.66
CA ASN A 322 -6.69 -17.53 -2.23
C ASN A 322 -8.00 -17.62 -1.40
N PRO A 323 -8.27 -18.73 -0.69
CA PRO A 323 -9.48 -18.88 0.11
C PRO A 323 -9.51 -17.99 1.36
N ILE A 324 -8.37 -17.40 1.73
CA ILE A 324 -8.19 -16.54 2.92
C ILE A 324 -8.31 -15.05 2.57
N GLU A 325 -8.36 -14.72 1.27
CA GLU A 325 -8.37 -13.34 0.81
C GLU A 325 -9.46 -12.51 1.53
N ARG A 326 -9.08 -11.35 2.09
CA ARG A 326 -9.99 -10.41 2.78
C ARG A 326 -10.82 -11.01 3.93
N LEU A 327 -10.37 -12.11 4.55
CA LEU A 327 -11.01 -12.65 5.75
C LEU A 327 -10.57 -11.94 7.04
N GLY A 328 -9.49 -11.17 7.02
CA GLY A 328 -9.10 -10.29 8.12
C GLY A 328 -10.16 -9.19 8.33
N ARG A 329 -10.62 -9.02 9.56
CA ARG A 329 -11.36 -7.81 9.92
C ARG A 329 -10.37 -6.65 10.00
N ARG A 330 -10.78 -5.45 9.60
CA ARG A 330 -10.02 -4.25 10.01
C ARG A 330 -10.00 -4.27 11.53
N ALA A 331 -8.79 -4.25 12.11
CA ALA A 331 -8.66 -3.99 13.54
C ALA A 331 -9.42 -2.70 13.84
N GLY A 332 -10.17 -2.69 14.94
CA GLY A 332 -10.83 -1.48 15.42
C GLY A 332 -9.82 -0.33 15.57
N PRO A 333 -10.24 0.89 15.84
CA PRO A 333 -9.35 2.03 15.98
C PRO A 333 -8.26 1.68 16.99
N ALA A 334 -7.02 1.53 16.48
CA ALA A 334 -5.85 1.34 17.34
C ALA A 334 -5.70 2.59 18.21
N VAL A 335 -5.25 2.42 19.45
CA VAL A 335 -4.87 3.56 20.30
C VAL A 335 -3.85 4.38 19.50
N ARG A 336 -4.27 5.57 19.03
CA ARG A 336 -3.38 6.47 18.31
C ARG A 336 -2.29 6.93 19.28
N ARG A 337 -1.04 6.67 18.94
CA ARG A 337 0.09 7.24 19.67
C ARG A 337 0.07 8.74 19.51
N ARG A 338 0.36 9.46 20.60
CA ARG A 338 0.47 10.92 20.61
C ARG A 338 1.83 11.37 21.15
N PRO A 339 2.27 12.58 20.83
CA PRO A 339 3.42 13.19 21.49
C PRO A 339 3.15 13.44 22.97
N PHE A 340 4.23 13.62 23.74
CA PHE A 340 4.16 14.18 25.09
C PHE A 340 3.89 15.70 25.02
N THR A 341 3.13 16.23 25.95
CA THR A 341 3.05 17.67 26.21
C THR A 341 4.29 18.15 26.96
N ALA A 342 4.55 19.48 26.99
CA ALA A 342 5.66 20.06 27.74
C ALA A 342 5.61 19.67 29.24
N ALA A 343 4.44 19.70 29.87
CA ALA A 343 4.25 19.31 31.26
C ALA A 343 4.53 17.80 31.49
N GLU A 344 4.14 16.95 30.56
CA GLU A 344 4.45 15.52 30.63
C GLU A 344 5.94 15.25 30.43
N LEU A 345 6.61 16.00 29.53
CA LEU A 345 8.06 15.94 29.35
C LEU A 345 8.79 16.31 30.64
N GLN A 346 8.38 17.39 31.31
CA GLN A 346 8.92 17.78 32.60
C GLN A 346 8.77 16.65 33.63
N THR A 347 7.60 16.04 33.68
CA THR A 347 7.31 14.92 34.59
C THR A 347 8.16 13.68 34.27
N VAL A 348 8.40 13.39 32.98
CA VAL A 348 9.22 12.28 32.51
C VAL A 348 10.69 12.49 32.85
N PHE A 349 11.24 13.69 32.60
CA PHE A 349 12.68 13.94 32.69
C PHE A 349 13.17 14.31 34.10
N ALA A 350 12.40 15.01 34.90
CA ALA A 350 12.81 15.47 36.25
C ALA A 350 13.41 14.33 37.12
N PRO A 351 12.83 13.12 37.22
CA PRO A 351 13.42 12.05 38.02
C PRO A 351 14.59 11.33 37.32
N LEU A 352 14.90 11.63 36.07
CA LEU A 352 15.97 10.95 35.33
C LEU A 352 17.34 11.57 35.52
N GLU A 353 17.43 12.81 35.98
CA GLU A 353 18.69 13.53 36.23
C GLU A 353 19.62 12.72 37.12
N VAL A 354 19.12 12.16 38.22
CA VAL A 354 19.89 11.30 39.14
C VAL A 354 20.40 10.00 38.51
N SER A 355 19.89 9.65 37.33
CA SER A 355 20.31 8.44 36.61
C SER A 355 21.51 8.66 35.69
N LYS A 356 21.95 9.91 35.47
CA LYS A 356 23.08 10.23 34.59
C LYS A 356 24.34 9.42 34.93
N ASP A 357 24.65 9.25 36.19
CA ASP A 357 25.82 8.53 36.65
C ASP A 357 25.55 7.03 36.93
N ALA A 358 24.48 6.72 37.64
CA ALA A 358 24.20 5.36 38.10
C ALA A 358 23.72 4.41 36.99
N ALA A 359 22.95 4.93 36.03
CA ALA A 359 22.43 4.17 34.90
C ALA A 359 22.23 5.09 33.68
N PRO A 360 23.32 5.54 33.03
CA PRO A 360 23.29 6.60 32.02
C PRO A 360 22.29 6.39 30.89
N TRP A 361 22.05 5.14 30.49
CA TRP A 361 21.08 4.81 29.44
C TRP A 361 19.64 5.21 29.79
N LYS A 362 19.30 5.32 31.06
CA LYS A 362 17.95 5.74 31.50
C LYS A 362 17.70 7.21 31.24
N PHE A 363 18.73 8.04 31.28
CA PHE A 363 18.63 9.45 30.95
C PHE A 363 18.90 9.70 29.46
N TRP A 364 20.04 9.23 28.95
CA TRP A 364 20.49 9.61 27.62
C TRP A 364 19.66 9.03 26.48
N ILE A 365 19.13 7.78 26.62
CA ILE A 365 18.30 7.23 25.53
C ILE A 365 16.96 7.99 25.39
N PRO A 366 16.20 8.31 26.45
CA PRO A 366 15.06 9.24 26.36
C PRO A 366 15.41 10.61 25.79
N ALA A 367 16.49 11.23 26.26
CA ALA A 367 16.95 12.54 25.81
C ALA A 367 17.27 12.53 24.29
N LEU A 368 18.08 11.57 23.85
CA LEU A 368 18.35 11.38 22.43
C LEU A 368 17.07 11.05 21.64
N GLY A 369 16.17 10.24 22.18
CA GLY A 369 14.88 9.94 21.56
C GLY A 369 14.03 11.19 21.34
N HIS A 370 14.05 12.11 22.29
CA HIS A 370 13.35 13.37 22.24
C HIS A 370 13.93 14.31 21.17
N TYR A 371 15.24 14.56 21.19
CA TYR A 371 15.89 15.53 20.31
C TYR A 371 16.31 15.01 18.93
N THR A 372 16.22 13.72 18.66
CA THR A 372 16.60 13.13 17.36
C THR A 372 15.46 12.40 16.67
N GLY A 373 14.39 12.09 17.39
CA GLY A 373 13.31 11.25 16.89
C GLY A 373 13.74 9.83 16.48
N ALA A 374 14.96 9.39 16.82
CA ALA A 374 15.48 8.08 16.47
C ALA A 374 14.68 6.94 17.13
N ARG A 375 14.65 5.78 16.48
CA ARG A 375 13.93 4.62 17.04
C ARG A 375 14.67 4.07 18.26
N ALA A 376 13.91 3.54 19.23
CA ALA A 376 14.47 2.90 20.41
C ALA A 376 15.59 1.88 20.09
N GLY A 377 15.40 1.06 19.04
CA GLY A 377 16.40 0.09 18.61
C GLY A 377 17.67 0.73 18.07
N GLU A 378 17.54 1.85 17.35
CA GLU A 378 18.67 2.62 16.81
C GLU A 378 19.52 3.19 17.94
N LEU A 379 18.89 3.82 18.93
CA LEU A 379 19.58 4.41 20.07
C LEU A 379 20.25 3.38 20.98
N CYS A 380 19.57 2.26 21.24
CA CYS A 380 20.10 1.22 22.12
C CYS A 380 21.38 0.52 21.59
N GLN A 381 21.61 0.60 20.27
CA GLN A 381 22.74 -0.08 19.63
C GLN A 381 23.91 0.83 19.28
N LEU A 382 23.87 2.10 19.71
CA LEU A 382 24.94 3.06 19.44
C LEU A 382 26.27 2.62 20.05
N GLN A 383 27.33 2.91 19.30
CA GLN A 383 28.72 2.88 19.76
C GLN A 383 29.19 4.32 20.03
N ARG A 384 30.26 4.48 20.79
CA ARG A 384 30.86 5.80 21.04
C ARG A 384 31.34 6.46 19.77
N GLY A 385 31.85 5.69 18.80
CA GLY A 385 32.24 6.16 17.48
C GLY A 385 31.07 6.55 16.54
N ASP A 386 29.83 6.38 16.97
CA ASP A 386 28.66 6.91 16.28
C ASP A 386 28.38 8.39 16.63
N VAL A 387 29.02 8.91 17.68
CA VAL A 387 29.05 10.34 17.99
C VAL A 387 30.17 10.97 17.15
N VAL A 388 29.79 11.74 16.16
CA VAL A 388 30.70 12.34 15.17
C VAL A 388 30.92 13.82 15.52
N VAL A 389 32.17 14.22 15.61
CA VAL A 389 32.58 15.62 15.82
C VAL A 389 33.24 16.09 14.54
N ASP A 390 32.65 17.08 13.86
CA ASP A 390 33.20 17.70 12.66
C ASP A 390 33.27 19.21 12.86
N GLY A 391 34.46 19.71 13.20
CA GLY A 391 34.65 21.09 13.61
C GLY A 391 33.80 21.43 14.85
N SER A 392 32.90 22.41 14.72
CA SER A 392 31.92 22.78 15.75
C SER A 392 30.65 21.93 15.74
N ASN A 393 30.43 21.10 14.70
CA ASN A 393 29.21 20.34 14.50
C ASN A 393 29.29 18.99 15.20
N LEU A 394 28.36 18.75 16.10
CA LEU A 394 28.17 17.49 16.79
C LEU A 394 26.99 16.75 16.16
N SER A 395 27.20 15.49 15.80
CA SER A 395 26.17 14.70 15.14
C SER A 395 26.14 13.26 15.65
N LEU A 396 25.01 12.61 15.50
CA LEU A 396 24.78 11.21 15.79
C LEU A 396 24.61 10.42 14.49
N ARG A 397 25.48 9.46 14.24
CA ARG A 397 25.41 8.58 13.08
C ARG A 397 24.56 7.35 13.41
N ILE A 398 23.47 7.16 12.68
CA ILE A 398 22.65 5.96 12.73
C ILE A 398 23.08 5.06 11.56
N SER A 399 23.87 4.01 11.87
CA SER A 399 24.43 3.12 10.85
C SER A 399 24.63 1.71 11.41
N VAL A 400 24.67 0.72 10.52
CA VAL A 400 25.08 -0.67 10.84
C VAL A 400 26.60 -0.87 10.79
N PHE A 401 27.34 0.14 10.35
CA PHE A 401 28.80 0.12 10.28
C PHE A 401 29.42 0.85 11.47
N ASP A 402 30.64 0.46 11.83
CA ASP A 402 31.46 1.17 12.80
C ASP A 402 32.17 2.41 12.17
N SER A 403 32.97 3.10 12.96
CA SER A 403 33.72 4.27 12.49
C SER A 403 34.79 3.94 11.43
N SER A 404 35.21 2.68 11.29
CA SER A 404 36.13 2.20 10.27
C SER A 404 35.44 1.68 9.00
N GLY A 405 34.08 1.74 8.93
CA GLY A 405 33.31 1.23 7.81
C GLY A 405 33.07 -0.28 7.81
N ARG A 406 33.40 -0.98 8.91
CA ARG A 406 33.11 -2.42 9.04
C ARG A 406 31.69 -2.64 9.56
N ARG A 407 30.98 -3.60 8.97
CA ARG A 407 29.66 -4.00 9.45
C ARG A 407 29.74 -4.58 10.86
N VAL A 408 28.88 -4.09 11.74
CA VAL A 408 28.76 -4.56 13.13
C VAL A 408 27.61 -5.56 13.21
N GLU A 409 27.89 -6.82 13.51
CA GLU A 409 26.93 -7.93 13.45
C GLU A 409 25.67 -7.74 14.31
N TRP A 410 25.81 -7.09 15.47
CA TRP A 410 24.71 -6.88 16.40
C TRP A 410 23.92 -5.58 16.17
N LYS A 411 24.36 -4.74 15.25
CA LYS A 411 23.59 -3.56 14.78
C LYS A 411 22.64 -3.99 13.66
N ASN A 412 21.41 -3.49 13.74
CA ASN A 412 20.39 -3.75 12.73
C ASN A 412 19.49 -2.52 12.53
N LEU A 413 19.23 -2.17 11.29
CA LEU A 413 18.28 -1.13 10.91
C LEU A 413 17.05 -1.77 10.26
N LYS A 414 15.90 -1.12 10.41
CA LYS A 414 14.64 -1.63 9.87
C LYS A 414 14.59 -1.57 8.34
N THR A 415 15.24 -0.56 7.76
CA THR A 415 15.34 -0.32 6.30
C THR A 415 16.66 0.37 6.03
N ASP A 416 17.19 0.27 4.82
CA ASP A 416 18.41 0.96 4.41
C ASP A 416 18.25 2.48 4.50
N ALA A 417 17.08 3.02 4.19
CA ALA A 417 16.74 4.44 4.37
C ALA A 417 16.82 4.93 5.83
N SER A 418 17.00 4.04 6.81
CA SER A 418 17.21 4.43 8.22
C SER A 418 18.63 4.91 8.49
N GLU A 419 19.60 4.62 7.59
CA GLU A 419 20.98 5.08 7.70
C GLU A 419 21.07 6.58 7.47
N ARG A 420 21.58 7.32 8.45
CA ARG A 420 21.60 8.79 8.42
C ARG A 420 22.51 9.38 9.50
N VAL A 421 22.81 10.67 9.34
CA VAL A 421 23.49 11.49 10.35
C VAL A 421 22.49 12.55 10.84
N ILE A 422 22.38 12.72 12.16
CA ILE A 422 21.47 13.65 12.81
C ILE A 422 22.32 14.63 13.63
N PRO A 423 22.29 15.95 13.37
CA PRO A 423 22.92 16.94 14.24
C PRO A 423 22.36 16.84 15.66
N LEU A 424 23.17 17.11 16.65
CA LEU A 424 22.75 17.10 18.05
C LEU A 424 22.28 18.49 18.49
N HIS A 425 21.14 18.52 19.16
CA HIS A 425 20.59 19.75 19.71
C HIS A 425 21.50 20.36 20.79
N PRO A 426 21.62 21.71 20.88
CA PRO A 426 22.44 22.38 21.89
C PRO A 426 22.19 21.92 23.32
N ASP A 427 20.95 21.64 23.71
CA ASP A 427 20.58 21.14 25.04
C ASP A 427 21.25 19.79 25.37
N ILE A 428 21.37 18.89 24.39
CA ILE A 428 22.07 17.59 24.56
C ILE A 428 23.54 17.85 24.86
N VAL A 429 24.14 18.83 24.17
CA VAL A 429 25.56 19.22 24.36
C VAL A 429 25.73 19.85 25.73
N ALA A 430 24.87 20.82 26.08
CA ALA A 430 24.88 21.52 27.37
C ALA A 430 24.66 20.57 28.56
N ALA A 431 23.84 19.52 28.38
CA ALA A 431 23.62 18.47 29.39
C ALA A 431 24.85 17.58 29.61
N GLY A 432 25.96 17.73 28.85
CA GLY A 432 27.22 17.00 29.03
C GLY A 432 27.35 15.71 28.22
N PHE A 433 26.54 15.53 27.18
CA PHE A 433 26.55 14.29 26.38
C PHE A 433 27.90 14.00 25.74
N LEU A 434 28.64 15.02 25.28
CA LEU A 434 29.93 14.83 24.65
C LEU A 434 30.94 14.20 25.62
N GLU A 435 30.97 14.65 26.87
CA GLU A 435 31.85 14.09 27.90
C GLU A 435 31.49 12.64 28.22
N PHE A 436 30.18 12.33 28.33
CA PHE A 436 29.68 10.97 28.51
C PHE A 436 30.08 10.05 27.35
N ALA A 437 30.08 10.56 26.11
CA ALA A 437 30.34 9.78 24.90
C ALA A 437 31.84 9.48 24.67
N LYS A 438 32.77 10.11 25.39
CA LYS A 438 34.21 9.87 25.26
C LYS A 438 34.60 8.43 25.54
N GLY A 439 35.60 7.93 24.84
CA GLY A 439 36.21 6.61 25.06
C GLY A 439 36.49 5.87 23.75
N ASP A 440 36.68 4.55 23.84
CA ASP A 440 36.96 3.71 22.68
C ASP A 440 35.76 3.75 21.68
N PRO A 441 35.98 4.16 20.43
CA PRO A 441 34.93 4.27 19.42
C PRO A 441 34.16 2.97 19.18
N ASN A 442 34.78 1.81 19.38
CA ASN A 442 34.16 0.52 19.15
C ASN A 442 33.32 0.02 20.33
N GLN A 443 33.43 0.66 21.49
CA GLN A 443 32.58 0.33 22.63
C GLN A 443 31.15 0.78 22.43
N ARG A 444 30.21 -0.01 22.99
CA ARG A 444 28.82 0.42 23.10
C ARG A 444 28.72 1.71 23.89
N LEU A 445 27.89 2.64 23.41
CA LEU A 445 27.60 3.88 24.14
C LEU A 445 26.90 3.59 25.49
N PHE A 446 26.05 2.56 25.54
CA PHE A 446 25.29 2.14 26.72
C PHE A 446 25.63 0.70 27.13
N PRO A 447 26.84 0.42 27.66
CA PRO A 447 27.27 -0.95 27.99
C PRO A 447 26.43 -1.58 29.11
N SER A 448 25.92 -0.77 30.06
CA SER A 448 25.10 -1.23 31.18
C SER A 448 23.64 -1.54 30.80
N LEU A 449 23.18 -1.22 29.57
CA LEU A 449 21.86 -1.61 29.10
C LEU A 449 21.82 -3.12 28.80
N PRO A 450 21.06 -3.93 29.56
CA PRO A 450 21.06 -5.38 29.36
C PRO A 450 20.29 -5.81 28.12
N LYS A 451 20.73 -6.90 27.49
CA LYS A 451 19.97 -7.56 26.42
C LYS A 451 18.65 -8.10 26.95
N GLY A 452 17.62 -7.97 26.16
CA GLY A 452 16.33 -8.62 26.43
C GLY A 452 16.35 -10.11 26.06
N PRO A 453 15.30 -10.85 26.39
CA PRO A 453 15.19 -12.30 26.14
C PRO A 453 15.38 -12.72 24.67
N ASN A 454 15.11 -11.80 23.74
CA ASN A 454 15.23 -12.01 22.29
C ASN A 454 16.58 -11.50 21.72
N GLY A 455 17.58 -11.27 22.57
CA GLY A 455 18.89 -10.75 22.16
C GLY A 455 18.94 -9.26 21.84
N GLY A 456 17.80 -8.57 21.73
CA GLY A 456 17.72 -7.14 21.42
C GLY A 456 17.67 -6.27 22.69
N PHE A 457 18.19 -5.06 22.61
CA PHE A 457 18.24 -4.11 23.73
C PHE A 457 16.95 -3.30 23.93
N SER A 458 16.24 -3.00 22.84
CA SER A 458 15.03 -2.15 22.85
C SER A 458 13.87 -2.69 23.70
N HIS A 459 13.82 -4.02 23.89
CA HIS A 459 12.80 -4.64 24.76
C HIS A 459 13.00 -4.24 26.23
N THR A 460 14.24 -4.24 26.70
CA THR A 460 14.56 -3.82 28.07
C THR A 460 14.24 -2.36 28.29
N LEU A 461 14.64 -1.49 27.34
CA LEU A 461 14.30 -0.07 27.36
C LEU A 461 12.78 0.14 27.41
N SER A 462 12.02 -0.51 26.49
CA SER A 462 10.57 -0.32 26.42
C SER A 462 9.85 -0.75 27.70
N ARG A 463 10.25 -1.86 28.30
CA ARG A 463 9.67 -2.34 29.57
C ARG A 463 10.01 -1.42 30.74
N TRP A 464 11.25 -0.93 30.79
CA TRP A 464 11.66 0.02 31.81
C TRP A 464 10.89 1.34 31.65
N PHE A 465 10.82 1.88 30.45
CA PHE A 465 10.16 3.15 30.18
C PHE A 465 8.66 3.10 30.48
N ALA A 466 7.98 2.00 30.15
CA ALA A 466 6.58 1.81 30.53
C ALA A 466 6.38 1.86 32.05
N ARG A 467 7.26 1.20 32.82
CA ARG A 467 7.23 1.26 34.29
C ARG A 467 7.56 2.67 34.82
N HIS A 468 8.49 3.35 34.16
CA HIS A 468 8.82 4.73 34.51
C HIS A 468 7.61 5.66 34.33
N LEU A 469 6.90 5.58 33.18
CA LEU A 469 5.67 6.35 32.97
C LEU A 469 4.60 6.04 34.05
N THR A 470 4.39 4.77 34.38
CA THR A 470 3.45 4.38 35.43
C THR A 470 3.85 4.96 36.79
N ALA A 471 5.14 4.96 37.14
CA ALA A 471 5.65 5.53 38.38
C ALA A 471 5.49 7.05 38.46
N GLN A 472 5.40 7.72 37.31
CA GLN A 472 5.13 9.14 37.19
C GLN A 472 3.64 9.47 37.02
N ASN A 473 2.74 8.50 37.24
CA ASN A 473 1.28 8.63 37.04
C ASN A 473 0.86 8.98 35.60
N LEU A 474 1.71 8.71 34.61
CA LEU A 474 1.41 8.86 33.20
C LEU A 474 0.88 7.53 32.63
N SER A 475 -0.39 7.22 32.94
CA SER A 475 -1.03 5.94 32.60
C SER A 475 -1.74 5.93 31.26
N ASP A 476 -1.64 7.01 30.46
CA ASP A 476 -2.25 7.08 29.12
C ASP A 476 -1.61 6.00 28.19
N PRO A 477 -2.38 5.01 27.70
CA PRO A 477 -1.86 3.95 26.85
C PRO A 477 -1.35 4.45 25.49
N SER A 478 -1.66 5.69 25.11
CA SER A 478 -1.13 6.33 23.89
C SER A 478 0.33 6.79 24.03
N LEU A 479 0.82 6.93 25.28
CA LEU A 479 2.18 7.35 25.59
C LEU A 479 3.11 6.14 25.72
N VAL A 480 4.14 6.14 24.92
CA VAL A 480 5.20 5.12 24.90
C VAL A 480 6.53 5.77 24.50
N PHE A 481 7.64 5.07 24.55
CA PHE A 481 8.92 5.60 24.07
C PHE A 481 8.83 6.20 22.64
N HIS A 482 8.07 5.58 21.76
CA HIS A 482 7.87 6.05 20.39
C HIS A 482 7.14 7.42 20.31
N SER A 483 6.49 7.86 21.37
CA SER A 483 5.87 9.19 21.48
C SER A 483 6.88 10.33 21.36
N PHE A 484 8.15 10.12 21.76
CA PHE A 484 9.22 11.08 21.49
C PHE A 484 9.40 11.34 20.00
N ARG A 485 9.34 10.29 19.18
CA ARG A 485 9.48 10.40 17.73
C ARG A 485 8.29 11.15 17.09
N HIS A 486 7.08 11.01 17.63
CA HIS A 486 5.95 11.86 17.22
C HIS A 486 6.17 13.30 17.62
N GLY A 487 6.60 13.56 18.87
CA GLY A 487 6.93 14.91 19.35
C GLY A 487 8.04 15.57 18.55
N PHE A 488 9.09 14.85 18.21
CA PHE A 488 10.19 15.34 17.37
C PHE A 488 9.68 15.80 15.99
N LYS A 489 8.83 14.99 15.34
CA LYS A 489 8.24 15.38 14.06
C LYS A 489 7.46 16.70 14.18
N ASP A 490 6.62 16.80 15.20
CA ASP A 490 5.78 17.97 15.42
C ASP A 490 6.64 19.21 15.78
N ALA A 491 7.71 19.03 16.57
CA ALA A 491 8.64 20.09 16.93
C ALA A 491 9.43 20.62 15.72
N CYS A 492 9.89 19.73 14.82
CA CYS A 492 10.51 20.16 13.57
C CYS A 492 9.56 20.99 12.71
N LEU A 493 8.30 20.54 12.56
CA LEU A 493 7.30 21.26 11.76
C LEU A 493 6.95 22.64 12.39
N ARG A 494 6.82 22.73 13.72
CA ARG A 494 6.61 24.01 14.42
C ARG A 494 7.82 24.93 14.28
N GLY A 495 9.04 24.39 14.32
CA GLY A 495 10.28 25.12 14.05
C GLY A 495 10.50 25.52 12.59
N GLY A 496 9.53 25.24 11.69
CA GLY A 496 9.56 25.67 10.30
C GLY A 496 10.33 24.75 9.35
N ALA A 497 10.73 23.55 9.80
CA ALA A 497 11.43 22.60 8.94
C ALA A 497 10.53 22.07 7.81
N SER A 498 11.07 21.94 6.60
CA SER A 498 10.37 21.33 5.46
C SER A 498 10.07 19.85 5.69
N ASP A 499 9.05 19.29 5.01
CA ASP A 499 8.72 17.85 5.13
C ASP A 499 9.91 16.97 4.67
N SER A 500 10.69 17.39 3.68
CA SER A 500 11.91 16.68 3.24
C SER A 500 12.97 16.67 4.34
N THR A 501 13.22 17.79 5.00
CA THR A 501 14.15 17.91 6.13
C THR A 501 13.72 17.02 7.30
N VAL A 502 12.42 17.05 7.65
CA VAL A 502 11.85 16.21 8.70
C VAL A 502 12.00 14.72 8.37
N ARG A 503 11.79 14.33 7.11
CA ARG A 503 11.97 12.95 6.65
C ARG A 503 13.43 12.51 6.71
N ALA A 504 14.37 13.35 6.28
CA ALA A 504 15.79 13.07 6.34
C ALA A 504 16.25 12.85 7.79
N LEU A 505 15.93 13.77 8.71
CA LEU A 505 16.24 13.63 10.13
C LEU A 505 15.62 12.37 10.75
N GLY A 506 14.36 12.10 10.43
CA GLY A 506 13.61 10.97 10.98
C GLY A 506 13.94 9.62 10.36
N GLY A 507 14.56 9.55 9.18
CA GLY A 507 14.72 8.30 8.42
C GLY A 507 13.37 7.69 8.03
N TRP A 508 12.46 8.52 7.46
CA TRP A 508 11.14 8.10 6.98
C TRP A 508 11.10 7.82 5.47
N GLY A 509 12.23 7.42 4.88
CA GLY A 509 12.36 7.22 3.45
C GLY A 509 12.37 8.55 2.68
N LEU A 510 13.30 8.72 1.79
CA LEU A 510 13.34 9.86 0.88
C LEU A 510 12.27 9.67 -0.18
N ILE A 511 11.49 10.70 -0.46
CA ILE A 511 10.54 10.71 -1.57
C ILE A 511 11.26 11.02 -2.86
N ASP A 512 12.47 11.62 -2.80
CA ASP A 512 13.20 12.05 -3.99
C ASP A 512 14.71 11.76 -3.89
N VAL A 513 15.26 11.23 -5.00
CA VAL A 513 16.71 11.00 -5.17
C VAL A 513 17.46 12.34 -5.35
N ALA A 514 16.75 13.41 -5.69
CA ALA A 514 17.29 14.76 -5.84
C ALA A 514 17.82 15.35 -4.51
N ASP A 515 17.39 14.82 -3.36
CA ASP A 515 17.85 15.24 -2.04
C ASP A 515 19.32 14.84 -1.73
N HIS A 516 19.99 14.14 -2.65
CA HIS A 516 21.41 13.75 -2.51
C HIS A 516 22.40 14.78 -3.07
N TYR A 517 21.94 15.88 -3.65
CA TYR A 517 22.80 16.91 -4.22
C TYR A 517 23.15 17.99 -3.18
N GLY A 518 24.39 17.94 -2.65
CA GLY A 518 24.98 18.98 -1.83
C GLY A 518 25.14 18.63 -0.35
N THR A 519 26.00 17.66 -0.02
CA THR A 519 26.25 17.19 1.36
C THR A 519 26.56 18.29 2.38
N ALA A 520 27.27 19.33 2.01
CA ALA A 520 27.60 20.44 2.91
C ALA A 520 26.40 21.39 3.15
N HIS A 521 25.61 21.69 2.10
CA HIS A 521 24.41 22.52 2.23
C HIS A 521 23.33 21.79 3.03
N LEU A 522 23.15 20.49 2.80
CA LEU A 522 22.22 19.66 3.54
C LEU A 522 22.56 19.60 5.03
N SER A 523 23.85 19.52 5.39
CA SER A 523 24.31 19.53 6.78
C SER A 523 23.86 20.80 7.52
N ASN A 524 23.98 21.97 6.90
CA ASN A 524 23.56 23.24 7.50
C ASN A 524 22.04 23.32 7.69
N VAL A 525 21.26 22.89 6.70
CA VAL A 525 19.78 22.86 6.78
C VAL A 525 19.32 21.91 7.89
N LEU A 526 19.97 20.75 8.02
CA LEU A 526 19.65 19.80 9.09
C LEU A 526 20.00 20.36 10.48
N SER A 527 21.16 21.04 10.60
CA SER A 527 21.58 21.68 11.86
C SER A 527 20.62 22.78 12.27
N GLU A 528 20.26 23.68 11.35
CA GLU A 528 19.29 24.75 11.58
C GLU A 528 17.93 24.20 12.02
N ALA A 529 17.47 23.12 11.38
CA ALA A 529 16.21 22.47 11.75
C ALA A 529 16.25 21.84 13.16
N ILE A 530 17.39 21.36 13.60
CA ILE A 530 17.59 20.83 14.97
C ILE A 530 17.65 21.96 15.99
N GLU A 531 18.37 23.06 15.69
CA GLU A 531 18.47 24.23 16.57
C GLU A 531 17.11 24.93 16.78
N ASN A 532 16.25 24.90 15.75
CA ASN A 532 14.94 25.52 15.78
C ASN A 532 13.81 24.56 16.26
N LEU A 533 14.14 23.42 16.90
CA LEU A 533 13.12 22.52 17.46
C LEU A 533 12.27 23.26 18.49
N ASP A 534 10.96 23.30 18.27
CA ASP A 534 10.02 23.93 19.19
C ASP A 534 9.27 22.87 20.02
N TYR A 535 9.58 22.82 21.30
CA TYR A 535 8.98 21.94 22.30
C TYR A 535 8.11 22.71 23.33
N ASP A 536 7.49 23.81 22.91
CA ASP A 536 6.62 24.62 23.77
C ASP A 536 7.34 25.08 25.08
N GLY A 537 8.63 25.43 24.96
CA GLY A 537 9.47 25.91 26.08
C GLY A 537 10.06 24.80 26.97
N PHE A 538 9.91 23.52 26.62
CA PHE A 538 10.59 22.44 27.35
C PHE A 538 12.06 22.30 26.92
N SER A 539 12.96 22.21 27.90
CA SER A 539 14.39 21.85 27.75
C SER A 539 14.80 20.85 28.83
N ILE A 540 15.80 20.01 28.56
CA ILE A 540 16.40 19.10 29.54
C ILE A 540 17.57 19.72 30.31
N SER A 541 17.97 20.94 29.98
CA SER A 541 19.07 21.69 30.62
C SER A 541 18.63 22.40 31.87
#